data_849ddf97624af9e2a589e53e3f713d7f
#
_entry.id   849ddf97624af9e2a589e53e3f713d7f
#
_cell.length_a   1.000
_cell.length_b   1.000
_cell.length_c   1.000
_cell.angle_alpha   90.00
_cell.angle_beta   90.00
_cell.angle_gamma   90.00
#
_symmetry.space_group_name_H-M   'P 1'
#
loop_
_entity.id
_entity.type
_entity.pdbx_description
1 polymer ?
#
loop_
_entity_poly.entity_id
_entity_poly.type
_entity_poly.pdbx_seq_one_letter_code
_entity_poly.pdbx_strand_id
1 'polypeptide(L)'
;MDQKYKKIVMKFGGTSMADMDCVYKVADHIERELSNGKLVAVVVSAMAGETDRLIGLADQVGNIELQSERDVIISSGEQVSSAILSMTLNKRNIPA
;
A
#
# COMPACT_ATOMS: atom_id res chain seq x y z
N MET A 1 -24.71 -12.88 -20.67
CA MET A 1 -23.96 -12.92 -20.62
C MET A 1 -23.02 -13.14 -19.87
N ASP A 2 -22.42 -13.12 -19.84
CA ASP A 2 -21.51 -13.66 -19.07
C ASP A 2 -20.59 -12.78 -18.38
N GLN A 3 -20.32 -12.99 -17.20
CA GLN A 3 -19.28 -12.37 -16.45
C GLN A 3 -17.95 -12.83 -16.99
N LYS A 4 -17.25 -11.98 -17.64
CA LYS A 4 -16.00 -12.34 -18.28
C LYS A 4 -14.79 -12.21 -17.36
N TYR A 5 -14.89 -11.34 -16.35
CA TYR A 5 -13.78 -11.11 -15.44
C TYR A 5 -14.26 -11.19 -14.01
N LYS A 6 -13.50 -11.86 -13.19
CA LYS A 6 -13.68 -11.77 -11.75
C LYS A 6 -12.91 -10.56 -11.24
N LYS A 7 -13.48 -9.91 -10.24
CA LYS A 7 -12.86 -8.78 -9.56
C LYS A 7 -12.43 -9.24 -8.18
N ILE A 8 -11.23 -8.87 -7.78
CA ILE A 8 -10.71 -9.21 -6.47
C ILE A 8 -10.10 -7.97 -5.83
N VAL A 9 -10.32 -7.83 -4.53
CA VAL A 9 -9.66 -6.82 -3.74
C VAL A 9 -8.66 -7.54 -2.84
N MET A 10 -7.41 -7.15 -2.92
CA MET A 10 -6.34 -7.74 -2.11
C MET A 10 -5.87 -6.70 -1.11
N LYS A 11 -5.82 -7.07 0.16
CA LYS A 11 -5.34 -6.19 1.21
C LYS A 11 -4.08 -6.78 1.82
N PHE A 12 -3.03 -5.98 1.89
CA PHE A 12 -1.75 -6.36 2.47
C PHE A 12 -1.45 -5.47 3.66
N GLY A 13 -1.35 -6.06 4.85
CA GLY A 13 -1.06 -5.34 6.08
C GLY A 13 0.42 -4.99 6.24
N GLY A 14 0.76 -4.40 7.38
CA GLY A 14 2.11 -3.87 7.63
C GLY A 14 3.21 -4.91 7.52
N THR A 15 3.00 -6.14 8.02
CA THR A 15 4.00 -7.20 7.93
C THR A 15 4.25 -7.63 6.49
N SER A 16 3.23 -7.58 5.64
CA SER A 16 3.37 -7.90 4.21
C SER A 16 4.03 -6.77 3.43
N MET A 17 4.13 -5.59 4.02
CA MET A 17 4.76 -4.41 3.41
C MET A 17 5.98 -3.97 4.21
N ALA A 18 6.62 -4.90 4.93
CA ALA A 18 7.68 -4.56 5.87
C ALA A 18 8.91 -3.94 5.20
N ASP A 19 9.30 -4.47 4.06
CA ASP A 19 10.49 -4.03 3.33
C ASP A 19 10.33 -4.31 1.84
N MET A 20 11.37 -4.02 1.05
CA MET A 20 11.28 -4.21 -0.41
C MET A 20 11.12 -5.68 -0.81
N ASP A 21 11.72 -6.61 -0.08
CA ASP A 21 11.53 -8.03 -0.39
C ASP A 21 10.06 -8.43 -0.22
N CYS A 22 9.40 -7.90 0.80
CA CYS A 22 7.96 -8.11 1.00
C CYS A 22 7.14 -7.47 -0.12
N VAL A 23 7.51 -6.27 -0.56
CA VAL A 23 6.85 -5.59 -1.67
C VAL A 23 6.95 -6.44 -2.94
N TYR A 24 8.10 -7.03 -3.20
CA TYR A 24 8.28 -7.91 -4.36
C TYR A 24 7.36 -9.14 -4.28
N LYS A 25 7.19 -9.72 -3.09
CA LYS A 25 6.27 -10.85 -2.90
C LYS A 25 4.82 -10.43 -3.12
N VAL A 26 4.45 -9.25 -2.66
CA VAL A 26 3.11 -8.69 -2.92
C VAL A 26 2.90 -8.55 -4.43
N ALA A 27 3.89 -8.00 -5.13
CA ALA A 27 3.82 -7.88 -6.59
C ALA A 27 3.68 -9.25 -7.27
N ASP A 28 4.34 -10.28 -6.76
CA ASP A 28 4.20 -11.65 -7.28
C ASP A 28 2.77 -12.15 -7.13
N HIS A 29 2.13 -11.91 -5.99
CA HIS A 29 0.73 -12.29 -5.76
C HIS A 29 -0.21 -11.57 -6.73
N ILE A 30 0.01 -10.27 -6.93
CA ILE A 30 -0.82 -9.48 -7.84
C ILE A 30 -0.66 -9.98 -9.26
N GLU A 31 0.56 -10.23 -9.69
CA GLU A 31 0.85 -10.72 -11.03
C GLU A 31 0.17 -12.06 -11.27
N ARG A 32 0.18 -12.95 -10.28
CA ARG A 32 -0.49 -14.25 -10.37
C ARG A 32 -1.98 -14.10 -10.58
N GLU A 33 -2.63 -13.23 -9.81
CA GLU A 33 -4.07 -13.04 -9.94
C GLU A 33 -4.44 -12.41 -11.28
N LEU A 34 -3.62 -11.49 -11.77
CA LEU A 34 -3.82 -10.92 -13.10
C LEU A 34 -3.65 -11.96 -14.19
N SER A 35 -2.66 -12.85 -14.05
CA SER A 35 -2.43 -13.95 -15.01
C SER A 35 -3.61 -14.91 -15.05
N ASN A 36 -4.37 -15.01 -13.96
CA ASN A 36 -5.57 -15.82 -13.89
C ASN A 36 -6.81 -15.11 -14.44
N GLY A 37 -6.63 -13.97 -15.09
CA GLY A 37 -7.71 -13.24 -15.74
C GLY A 37 -8.56 -12.39 -14.81
N LYS A 38 -8.08 -12.10 -13.61
CA LYS A 38 -8.84 -11.27 -12.66
C LYS A 38 -8.51 -9.80 -12.80
N LEU A 39 -9.46 -8.95 -12.48
CA LEU A 39 -9.24 -7.54 -12.26
C LEU A 39 -8.91 -7.34 -10.78
N VAL A 40 -7.85 -6.62 -10.50
CA VAL A 40 -7.31 -6.53 -9.13
C VAL A 40 -7.29 -5.10 -8.65
N ALA A 41 -7.87 -4.87 -7.48
CA ALA A 41 -7.68 -3.64 -6.71
C ALA A 41 -6.85 -4.01 -5.48
N VAL A 42 -5.88 -3.19 -5.13
CA VAL A 42 -4.96 -3.51 -4.04
C VAL A 42 -4.99 -2.40 -3.01
N VAL A 43 -5.08 -2.79 -1.75
CA VAL A 43 -4.99 -1.89 -0.60
C VAL A 43 -3.76 -2.29 0.20
N VAL A 44 -2.90 -1.34 0.49
CA VAL A 44 -1.67 -1.61 1.25
C VAL A 44 -1.60 -0.72 2.48
N SER A 45 -0.90 -1.21 3.50
CA SER A 45 -0.54 -0.42 4.67
C SER A 45 0.83 0.23 4.46
N ALA A 46 1.18 1.16 5.33
CA ALA A 46 2.53 1.70 5.38
C ALA A 46 3.53 0.57 5.64
N MET A 47 4.79 0.79 5.30
CA MET A 47 5.86 -0.17 5.58
C MET A 47 6.06 -0.30 7.10
N ALA A 48 6.64 -1.41 7.54
CA ALA A 48 6.74 -1.72 8.96
C ALA A 48 7.40 -0.59 9.75
N GLY A 49 6.77 -0.23 10.87
CA GLY A 49 7.27 0.81 11.77
C GLY A 49 7.07 2.23 11.28
N GLU A 50 6.61 2.43 10.05
CA GLU A 50 6.52 3.77 9.48
C GLU A 50 5.40 4.59 10.11
N THR A 51 4.23 3.98 10.34
CA THR A 51 3.11 4.67 11.00
C THR A 51 3.50 5.11 12.40
N ASP A 52 4.16 4.22 13.16
CA ASP A 52 4.59 4.54 14.52
C ASP A 52 5.64 5.65 14.52
N ARG A 53 6.56 5.64 13.56
CA ARG A 53 7.56 6.69 13.41
C ARG A 53 6.90 8.05 13.17
N LEU A 54 5.90 8.08 12.28
CA LEU A 54 5.20 9.30 11.92
C LEU A 54 4.35 9.82 13.10
N ILE A 55 3.66 8.93 13.80
CA ILE A 55 2.92 9.27 15.01
C ILE A 55 3.88 9.89 16.05
N GLY A 56 5.04 9.27 16.22
CA GLY A 56 6.05 9.77 17.16
C GLY A 56 6.52 11.17 16.82
N LEU A 57 6.72 11.47 15.54
CA LEU A 57 7.08 12.82 15.12
C LEU A 57 5.98 13.83 15.42
N ALA A 58 4.73 13.47 15.11
CA ALA A 58 3.59 14.36 15.38
C ALA A 58 3.44 14.59 16.89
N ASP A 59 3.66 13.57 17.71
CA ASP A 59 3.55 13.67 19.16
C ASP A 59 4.60 14.59 19.75
N GLN A 60 5.77 14.70 19.13
CA GLN A 60 6.81 15.62 19.59
C GLN A 60 6.39 17.08 19.47
N VAL A 61 5.51 17.39 18.54
CA VAL A 61 4.96 18.76 18.41
C VAL A 61 4.00 19.05 19.56
N GLY A 62 3.30 18.03 20.04
CA GLY A 62 2.35 18.15 21.13
C GLY A 62 0.92 18.32 20.64
N ASN A 63 0.02 18.56 21.59
CA ASN A 63 -1.40 18.67 21.27
C ASN A 63 -1.71 20.05 20.73
N ILE A 64 -2.39 20.07 19.59
CA ILE A 64 -2.95 21.29 19.02
C ILE A 64 -4.41 21.00 18.65
N GLU A 65 -5.21 22.05 18.55
CA GLU A 65 -6.64 21.89 18.30
C GLU A 65 -6.92 21.32 16.90
N LEU A 66 -6.11 21.72 15.90
CA LEU A 66 -6.29 21.27 14.54
C LEU A 66 -5.56 19.95 14.33
N GLN A 67 -6.32 18.92 13.93
CA GLN A 67 -5.78 17.60 13.70
C GLN A 67 -5.52 17.30 12.22
N SER A 68 -5.92 18.19 11.32
CA SER A 68 -5.79 17.93 9.88
C SER A 68 -4.35 17.70 9.45
N GLU A 69 -3.41 18.48 10.01
CA GLU A 69 -1.99 18.33 9.66
C GLU A 69 -1.40 17.04 10.22
N ARG A 70 -1.87 16.63 11.41
CA ARG A 70 -1.49 15.33 11.98
C ARG A 70 -1.94 14.20 11.08
N ASP A 71 -3.15 14.28 10.56
CA ASP A 71 -3.68 13.27 9.64
C ASP A 71 -2.86 13.20 8.36
N VAL A 72 -2.41 14.34 7.83
CA VAL A 72 -1.53 14.37 6.66
C VAL A 72 -0.23 13.63 6.94
N ILE A 73 0.39 13.90 8.08
CA ILE A 73 1.66 13.25 8.45
C ILE A 73 1.45 11.74 8.53
N ILE A 74 0.44 11.29 9.27
CA ILE A 74 0.22 9.86 9.52
C ILE A 74 -0.11 9.13 8.22
N SER A 75 -0.97 9.70 7.36
CA SER A 75 -1.39 9.05 6.12
C SER A 75 -0.28 9.02 5.06
N SER A 76 0.76 9.82 5.21
CA SER A 76 1.84 9.86 4.22
C SER A 76 2.56 8.52 4.07
N GLY A 77 2.58 7.72 5.12
CA GLY A 77 3.20 6.39 5.07
C GLY A 77 2.53 5.45 4.08
N GLU A 78 1.20 5.47 4.05
CA GLU A 78 0.45 4.66 3.09
C GLU A 78 0.60 5.17 1.66
N GLN A 79 0.72 6.48 1.49
CA GLN A 79 0.98 7.07 0.18
C GLN A 79 2.31 6.60 -0.38
N VAL A 80 3.34 6.57 0.47
CA VAL A 80 4.68 6.09 0.08
C VAL A 80 4.62 4.63 -0.33
N SER A 81 4.02 3.76 0.48
CA SER A 81 3.99 2.33 0.20
C SER A 81 3.18 2.01 -1.05
N SER A 82 2.06 2.69 -1.27
CA SER A 82 1.26 2.47 -2.48
C SER A 82 2.01 2.92 -3.74
N ALA A 83 2.73 4.03 -3.65
CA ALA A 83 3.55 4.52 -4.77
C ALA A 83 4.69 3.55 -5.08
N ILE A 84 5.36 3.01 -4.05
CA ILE A 84 6.43 2.03 -4.24
C ILE A 84 5.89 0.78 -4.92
N LEU A 85 4.75 0.28 -4.49
CA LEU A 85 4.14 -0.89 -5.11
C LEU A 85 3.77 -0.61 -6.57
N SER A 86 3.16 0.54 -6.84
CA SER A 86 2.82 0.95 -8.19
C SER A 86 4.07 1.01 -9.08
N MET A 87 5.16 1.61 -8.59
CA MET A 87 6.42 1.65 -9.34
C MET A 87 6.96 0.25 -9.62
N THR A 88 6.88 -0.64 -8.62
CA THR A 88 7.35 -2.02 -8.77
C THR A 88 6.57 -2.75 -9.85
N LEU A 89 5.25 -2.61 -9.85
CA LEU A 89 4.39 -3.22 -10.86
C LEU A 89 4.66 -2.65 -12.26
N ASN A 90 4.77 -1.33 -12.36
CA ASN A 90 5.07 -0.69 -13.65
C ASN A 90 6.42 -1.15 -14.20
N LYS A 91 7.40 -1.36 -13.35
CA LYS A 91 8.71 -1.88 -13.77
C LYS A 91 8.59 -3.29 -14.36
N ARG A 92 7.58 -4.04 -13.96
CA ARG A 92 7.28 -5.37 -14.51
C ARG A 92 6.32 -5.32 -15.70
N ASN A 93 6.09 -4.13 -16.25
CA ASN A 93 5.16 -3.90 -17.35
C ASN A 93 3.70 -4.21 -16.98
N ILE A 94 3.36 -4.05 -15.71
CA ILE A 94 2.01 -4.17 -15.20
C ILE A 94 1.54 -2.76 -14.85
N PRO A 95 0.63 -2.16 -15.66
CA PRO A 95 0.16 -0.80 -15.39
C PRO A 95 -0.55 -0.69 -14.05
N ALA A 96 -0.15 0.28 -13.25
CA ALA A 96 -0.74 0.46 -11.92
C ALA A 96 -0.63 1.93 -11.47
#